data_342fcc16406df9fc48c0b8bd9634cb95
#
_entry.id   342fcc16406df9fc48c0b8bd9634cb95
#
_cell.length_a   1.000
_cell.length_b   1.000
_cell.length_c   1.000
_cell.angle_alpha   90.00
_cell.angle_beta   90.00
_cell.angle_gamma   90.00
#
_symmetry.space_group_name_H-M   'P 1'
#
loop_
_entity.id
_entity.type
_entity.pdbx_description
1 polymer ?
#
loop_
_entity_poly.entity_id
_entity_poly.type
_entity_poly.pdbx_seq_one_letter_code
_entity_poly.pdbx_strand_id
1 'polypeptide(L)'
;VVASLSPSQKELRRIAHQTLTKVTDDIGRRRTFNTAVAAVMELLNAIGRNEDGSAAARAVVQEALEIATIALSPIIPHVTHALWHELGHATALIDEPWPVADTAALVRDTIKLAVQVNGKLRGEIQVAADADEASIKAAALAEESVRRFVGDATPKKIIVVPRKLVNVVV
;
A
#
# COMPACT_ATOMS: atom_id res chain seq x y z
N VAL A 1 -18.78 -3.00 5.30
CA VAL A 1 -17.56 -3.44 6.01
C VAL A 1 -16.34 -2.61 5.59
N VAL A 2 -16.13 -2.33 4.30
CA VAL A 2 -14.93 -1.61 3.78
C VAL A 2 -14.83 -0.16 4.29
N ALA A 3 -15.94 0.52 4.54
CA ALA A 3 -15.96 1.91 5.02
C ALA A 3 -15.42 2.10 6.46
N SER A 4 -15.30 1.02 7.23
CA SER A 4 -14.87 1.05 8.65
C SER A 4 -13.43 0.58 8.87
N LEU A 5 -12.66 0.34 7.81
CA LEU A 5 -11.27 -0.10 7.92
C LEU A 5 -10.36 1.04 8.39
N SER A 6 -9.42 0.72 9.28
CA SER A 6 -8.37 1.64 9.70
C SER A 6 -7.42 1.97 8.53
N PRO A 7 -6.63 3.05 8.61
CA PRO A 7 -5.65 3.37 7.56
C PRO A 7 -4.67 2.24 7.25
N SER A 8 -4.19 1.50 8.27
CA SER A 8 -3.29 0.35 8.09
C SER A 8 -3.98 -0.83 7.40
N GLN A 9 -5.22 -1.13 7.75
CA GLN A 9 -6.03 -2.17 7.12
C GLN A 9 -6.33 -1.84 5.66
N LYS A 10 -6.70 -0.59 5.35
CA LYS A 10 -6.88 -0.10 3.98
C LYS A 10 -5.61 -0.21 3.16
N GLU A 11 -4.46 0.12 3.74
CA GLU A 11 -3.17 0.02 3.07
C GLU A 11 -2.80 -1.43 2.76
N LEU A 12 -2.98 -2.37 3.71
CA LEU A 12 -2.74 -3.79 3.45
C LEU A 12 -3.66 -4.31 2.35
N ARG A 13 -4.95 -3.96 2.38
CA ARG A 13 -5.91 -4.33 1.34
C ARG A 13 -5.53 -3.75 -0.01
N ARG A 14 -5.08 -2.50 -0.04
CA ARG A 14 -4.57 -1.84 -1.25
C ARG A 14 -3.37 -2.59 -1.83
N ILE A 15 -2.41 -2.97 -1.00
CA ILE A 15 -1.24 -3.76 -1.41
C ILE A 15 -1.68 -5.10 -2.01
N ALA A 16 -2.64 -5.80 -1.40
CA ALA A 16 -3.16 -7.07 -1.91
C ALA A 16 -3.75 -6.92 -3.32
N HIS A 17 -4.63 -5.96 -3.54
CA HIS A 17 -5.25 -5.73 -4.86
C HIS A 17 -4.27 -5.17 -5.90
N GLN A 18 -3.28 -4.38 -5.47
CA GLN A 18 -2.19 -3.93 -6.36
C GLN A 18 -1.31 -5.12 -6.79
N THR A 19 -1.00 -6.03 -5.86
CA THR A 19 -0.28 -7.27 -6.16
C THR A 19 -1.07 -8.13 -7.15
N LEU A 20 -2.37 -8.29 -6.94
CA LEU A 20 -3.24 -9.03 -7.86
C LEU A 20 -3.21 -8.43 -9.28
N THR A 21 -3.35 -7.11 -9.40
CA THR A 21 -3.28 -6.42 -10.70
C THR A 21 -1.93 -6.67 -11.39
N LYS A 22 -0.84 -6.54 -10.63
CA LYS A 22 0.51 -6.76 -11.15
C LYS A 22 0.74 -8.20 -11.58
N VAL A 23 0.36 -9.18 -10.75
CA VAL A 23 0.54 -10.60 -11.06
C VAL A 23 -0.31 -11.01 -12.25
N THR A 24 -1.54 -10.50 -12.37
CA THR A 24 -2.40 -10.73 -13.53
C THR A 24 -1.72 -10.29 -14.83
N ASP A 25 -1.09 -9.11 -14.84
CA ASP A 25 -0.34 -8.61 -15.99
C ASP A 25 0.95 -9.41 -16.24
N ASP A 26 1.72 -9.67 -15.19
CA ASP A 26 3.00 -10.39 -15.28
C ASP A 26 2.82 -11.83 -15.80
N ILE A 27 1.82 -12.56 -15.34
CA ILE A 27 1.55 -13.95 -15.78
C ILE A 27 0.79 -13.97 -17.11
N GLY A 28 -0.31 -13.22 -17.20
CA GLY A 28 -1.23 -13.29 -18.34
C GLY A 28 -0.67 -12.69 -19.62
N ARG A 29 -0.03 -11.53 -19.54
CA ARG A 29 0.45 -10.78 -20.68
C ARG A 29 1.98 -10.85 -20.87
N ARG A 30 2.74 -10.56 -19.80
CA ARG A 30 4.21 -10.41 -19.88
C ARG A 30 4.97 -11.73 -19.76
N ARG A 31 4.35 -12.75 -19.16
CA ARG A 31 4.94 -14.06 -18.87
C ARG A 31 6.23 -13.97 -18.03
N THR A 32 6.28 -13.04 -17.09
CA THR A 32 7.41 -12.76 -16.20
C THR A 32 7.13 -13.32 -14.80
N PHE A 33 7.27 -14.63 -14.63
CA PHE A 33 6.93 -15.33 -13.38
C PHE A 33 7.77 -14.87 -12.17
N ASN A 34 9.05 -14.53 -12.39
CA ASN A 34 9.93 -14.03 -11.34
C ASN A 34 9.42 -12.73 -10.72
N THR A 35 8.90 -11.81 -11.52
CA THR A 35 8.32 -10.54 -11.01
C THR A 35 6.97 -10.76 -10.32
N ALA A 36 6.19 -11.73 -10.77
CA ALA A 36 4.97 -12.14 -10.11
C ALA A 36 5.26 -12.73 -8.71
N VAL A 37 6.22 -13.66 -8.63
CA VAL A 37 6.67 -14.23 -7.34
C VAL A 37 7.18 -13.14 -6.41
N ALA A 38 8.02 -12.22 -6.89
CA ALA A 38 8.53 -11.11 -6.08
C ALA A 38 7.40 -10.24 -5.52
N ALA A 39 6.37 -9.93 -6.34
CA ALA A 39 5.23 -9.15 -5.89
C ALA A 39 4.43 -9.87 -4.79
N VAL A 40 4.24 -11.19 -4.90
CA VAL A 40 3.57 -11.97 -3.85
C VAL A 40 4.42 -12.02 -2.58
N MET A 41 5.75 -12.15 -2.69
CA MET A 41 6.64 -12.10 -1.50
C MET A 41 6.57 -10.75 -0.78
N GLU A 42 6.46 -9.64 -1.51
CA GLU A 42 6.24 -8.31 -0.93
C GLU A 42 4.88 -8.23 -0.18
N LEU A 43 3.82 -8.83 -0.74
CA LEU A 43 2.53 -8.94 -0.08
C LEU A 43 2.62 -9.77 1.21
N LEU A 44 3.26 -10.94 1.19
CA LEU A 44 3.45 -11.78 2.36
C LEU A 44 4.25 -11.06 3.46
N ASN A 45 5.28 -10.30 3.07
CA ASN A 45 6.02 -9.45 4.01
C ASN A 45 5.15 -8.33 4.61
N ALA A 46 4.21 -7.77 3.84
CA ALA A 46 3.27 -6.78 4.36
C ALA A 46 2.27 -7.40 5.34
N ILE A 47 1.77 -8.60 5.05
CA ILE A 47 0.92 -9.37 5.97
C ILE A 47 1.67 -9.67 7.28
N GLY A 48 2.91 -10.14 7.20
CA GLY A 48 3.73 -10.48 8.38
C GLY A 48 4.07 -9.29 9.29
N ARG A 49 3.96 -8.07 8.79
CA ARG A 49 4.12 -6.84 9.59
C ARG A 49 2.84 -6.35 10.24
N ASN A 50 1.71 -6.99 9.95
CA ASN A 50 0.44 -6.60 10.54
C ASN A 50 0.33 -7.18 11.96
N GLU A 51 0.32 -6.30 12.96
CA GLU A 51 0.18 -6.66 14.38
C GLU A 51 -1.28 -6.51 14.88
N ASP A 52 -2.19 -6.00 14.02
CA ASP A 52 -3.58 -5.78 14.37
C ASP A 52 -4.35 -7.11 14.41
N GLY A 53 -4.77 -7.52 15.59
CA GLY A 53 -5.57 -8.73 15.82
C GLY A 53 -7.09 -8.53 15.76
N SER A 54 -7.58 -7.37 15.35
CA SER A 54 -9.01 -7.10 15.24
C SER A 54 -9.71 -7.99 14.22
N ALA A 55 -11.03 -8.15 14.34
CA ALA A 55 -11.81 -8.93 13.37
C ALA A 55 -11.71 -8.35 11.95
N ALA A 56 -11.67 -7.02 11.83
CA ALA A 56 -11.51 -6.34 10.55
C ALA A 56 -10.12 -6.61 9.92
N ALA A 57 -9.06 -6.56 10.74
CA ALA A 57 -7.71 -6.89 10.28
C ALA A 57 -7.59 -8.36 9.84
N ARG A 58 -8.16 -9.29 10.62
CA ARG A 58 -8.19 -10.71 10.22
C ARG A 58 -8.90 -10.94 8.89
N ALA A 59 -10.02 -10.24 8.64
CA ALA A 59 -10.72 -10.33 7.35
C ALA A 59 -9.87 -9.81 6.18
N VAL A 60 -9.13 -8.72 6.38
CA VAL A 60 -8.21 -8.18 5.36
C VAL A 60 -7.01 -9.11 5.14
N VAL A 61 -6.47 -9.70 6.20
CA VAL A 61 -5.38 -10.70 6.11
C VAL A 61 -5.87 -11.95 5.38
N GLN A 62 -7.08 -12.43 5.67
CA GLN A 62 -7.70 -13.56 4.97
C GLN A 62 -7.80 -13.27 3.47
N GLU A 63 -8.39 -12.13 3.08
CA GLU A 63 -8.49 -11.70 1.67
C GLU A 63 -7.10 -11.63 1.00
N ALA A 64 -6.10 -11.10 1.69
CA ALA A 64 -4.74 -10.98 1.17
C ALA A 64 -4.05 -12.34 0.99
N LEU A 65 -4.26 -13.29 1.91
CA LEU A 65 -3.73 -14.65 1.82
C LEU A 65 -4.41 -15.44 0.69
N GLU A 66 -5.73 -15.29 0.51
CA GLU A 66 -6.46 -15.90 -0.61
C GLU A 66 -5.93 -15.39 -1.95
N ILE A 67 -5.74 -14.07 -2.09
CA ILE A 67 -5.14 -13.45 -3.28
C ILE A 67 -3.73 -14.02 -3.52
N ALA A 68 -2.87 -14.09 -2.50
CA ALA A 68 -1.52 -14.63 -2.63
C ALA A 68 -1.54 -16.10 -3.06
N THR A 69 -2.44 -16.90 -2.50
CA THR A 69 -2.58 -18.33 -2.79
C THR A 69 -3.02 -18.55 -4.24
N ILE A 70 -4.05 -17.83 -4.70
CA ILE A 70 -4.51 -17.92 -6.10
C ILE A 70 -3.42 -17.41 -7.05
N ALA A 71 -2.76 -16.29 -6.71
CA ALA A 71 -1.70 -15.71 -7.54
C ALA A 71 -0.51 -16.66 -7.77
N LEU A 72 -0.20 -17.52 -6.81
CA LEU A 72 0.87 -18.53 -6.92
C LEU A 72 0.40 -19.87 -7.52
N SER A 73 -0.90 -20.11 -7.66
CA SER A 73 -1.41 -21.41 -8.10
C SER A 73 -0.90 -21.87 -9.48
N PRO A 74 -0.64 -20.98 -10.47
CA PRO A 74 -0.07 -21.40 -11.74
C PRO A 74 1.40 -21.89 -11.65
N ILE A 75 2.07 -21.58 -10.54
CA ILE A 75 3.51 -21.85 -10.34
C ILE A 75 3.71 -23.05 -9.40
N ILE A 76 2.97 -23.11 -8.30
CA ILE A 76 3.10 -24.14 -7.26
C ILE A 76 1.72 -24.73 -6.89
N PRO A 77 1.00 -25.34 -7.83
CA PRO A 77 -0.43 -25.71 -7.68
C PRO A 77 -0.69 -26.63 -6.47
N HIS A 78 0.17 -27.59 -6.18
CA HIS A 78 -0.05 -28.54 -5.08
C HIS A 78 0.01 -27.86 -3.70
N VAL A 79 0.98 -26.98 -3.50
CA VAL A 79 1.14 -26.25 -2.24
C VAL A 79 -0.01 -25.26 -2.04
N THR A 80 -0.35 -24.52 -3.09
CA THR A 80 -1.43 -23.53 -3.02
C THR A 80 -2.80 -24.18 -2.84
N HIS A 81 -3.03 -25.37 -3.41
CA HIS A 81 -4.25 -26.12 -3.17
C HIS A 81 -4.38 -26.56 -1.70
N ALA A 82 -3.30 -27.04 -1.08
CA ALA A 82 -3.30 -27.38 0.34
C ALA A 82 -3.55 -26.13 1.21
N LEU A 83 -2.89 -24.99 0.91
CA LEU A 83 -3.14 -23.73 1.62
C LEU A 83 -4.56 -23.23 1.45
N TRP A 84 -5.19 -23.43 0.29
CA TRP A 84 -6.57 -23.06 0.04
C TRP A 84 -7.54 -23.76 1.00
N HIS A 85 -7.33 -25.05 1.25
CA HIS A 85 -8.09 -25.79 2.25
C HIS A 85 -7.82 -25.30 3.69
N GLU A 86 -6.56 -24.98 4.04
CA GLU A 86 -6.22 -24.40 5.35
C GLU A 86 -6.86 -23.02 5.57
N LEU A 87 -7.09 -22.26 4.48
CA LEU A 87 -7.83 -21.00 4.53
C LEU A 87 -9.35 -21.19 4.69
N GLY A 88 -9.84 -22.43 4.76
CA GLY A 88 -11.24 -22.77 5.05
C GLY A 88 -12.10 -23.05 3.82
N HIS A 89 -11.51 -23.15 2.63
CA HIS A 89 -12.26 -23.44 1.40
C HIS A 89 -12.39 -24.95 1.14
N ALA A 90 -13.57 -25.41 0.80
CA ALA A 90 -13.84 -26.81 0.49
C ALA A 90 -13.71 -27.15 -1.01
N THR A 91 -13.62 -26.11 -1.86
CA THR A 91 -13.52 -26.24 -3.31
C THR A 91 -12.09 -26.52 -3.76
N ALA A 92 -11.93 -27.08 -4.95
CA ALA A 92 -10.61 -27.25 -5.54
C ALA A 92 -10.12 -25.89 -6.08
N LEU A 93 -8.92 -25.46 -5.69
CA LEU A 93 -8.36 -24.17 -6.10
C LEU A 93 -8.29 -24.00 -7.62
N ILE A 94 -8.08 -25.09 -8.37
CA ILE A 94 -8.00 -25.05 -9.83
C ILE A 94 -9.33 -24.67 -10.50
N ASP A 95 -10.44 -24.88 -9.81
CA ASP A 95 -11.78 -24.56 -10.31
C ASP A 95 -12.21 -23.13 -9.94
N GLU A 96 -11.41 -22.45 -9.09
CA GLU A 96 -11.71 -21.10 -8.70
C GLU A 96 -11.40 -20.09 -9.83
N PRO A 97 -12.30 -19.15 -10.07
CA PRO A 97 -12.05 -18.12 -11.07
C PRO A 97 -10.88 -17.22 -10.65
N TRP A 98 -10.10 -16.77 -11.64
CA TRP A 98 -9.07 -15.77 -11.36
C TRP A 98 -9.72 -14.49 -10.83
N PRO A 99 -9.28 -13.99 -9.66
CA PRO A 99 -9.94 -12.88 -9.01
C PRO A 99 -9.75 -11.56 -9.79
N VAL A 100 -10.73 -10.68 -9.64
CA VAL A 100 -10.67 -9.32 -10.19
C VAL A 100 -10.29 -8.35 -9.08
N ALA A 101 -9.31 -7.48 -9.36
CA ALA A 101 -8.91 -6.47 -8.39
C ALA A 101 -10.04 -5.48 -8.11
N ASP A 102 -10.32 -5.24 -6.83
CA ASP A 102 -11.26 -4.20 -6.41
C ASP A 102 -10.62 -2.82 -6.64
N THR A 103 -11.19 -2.06 -7.58
CA THR A 103 -10.70 -0.71 -7.90
C THR A 103 -10.85 0.26 -6.74
N ALA A 104 -11.85 0.07 -5.86
CA ALA A 104 -12.03 0.89 -4.68
C ALA A 104 -10.89 0.68 -3.66
N ALA A 105 -10.35 -0.54 -3.57
CA ALA A 105 -9.19 -0.82 -2.73
C ALA A 105 -7.90 -0.17 -3.26
N LEU A 106 -7.80 0.14 -4.55
CA LEU A 106 -6.63 0.76 -5.16
C LEU A 106 -6.53 2.27 -4.92
N VAL A 107 -7.61 2.90 -4.45
CA VAL A 107 -7.62 4.34 -4.13
C VAL A 107 -6.70 4.57 -2.93
N ARG A 108 -5.82 5.56 -3.05
CA ARG A 108 -5.00 6.02 -1.93
C ARG A 108 -5.72 7.12 -1.19
N ASP A 109 -6.08 6.86 0.06
CA ASP A 109 -6.63 7.91 0.94
C ASP A 109 -5.55 8.90 1.38
N THR A 110 -4.28 8.50 1.36
CA THR A 110 -3.14 9.33 1.75
C THR A 110 -1.99 9.22 0.76
N ILE A 111 -1.22 10.30 0.65
CA ILE A 111 0.02 10.37 -0.12
C ILE A 111 1.17 10.77 0.80
N LYS A 112 2.36 10.23 0.51
CA LYS A 112 3.61 10.63 1.14
C LYS A 112 4.27 11.69 0.28
N LEU A 113 4.68 12.78 0.92
CA LEU A 113 5.38 13.88 0.28
C LEU A 113 6.74 14.06 0.96
N ALA A 114 7.80 14.08 0.17
CA ALA A 114 9.12 14.46 0.66
C ALA A 114 9.13 15.95 1.03
N VAL A 115 9.68 16.28 2.21
CA VAL A 115 9.85 17.68 2.61
C VAL A 115 11.30 18.07 2.52
N GLN A 116 11.56 19.11 1.76
CA GLN A 116 12.87 19.72 1.59
C GLN A 116 12.94 21.06 2.32
N VAL A 117 14.12 21.39 2.83
CA VAL A 117 14.45 22.73 3.31
C VAL A 117 15.63 23.23 2.49
N ASN A 118 15.46 24.34 1.80
CA ASN A 118 16.46 24.89 0.85
C ASN A 118 16.98 23.84 -0.15
N GLY A 119 16.07 23.01 -0.69
CA GLY A 119 16.37 21.97 -1.68
C GLY A 119 16.99 20.68 -1.13
N LYS A 120 17.26 20.58 0.18
CA LYS A 120 17.78 19.35 0.82
C LYS A 120 16.67 18.60 1.53
N LEU A 121 16.55 17.29 1.27
CA LEU A 121 15.59 16.41 1.94
C LEU A 121 15.81 16.44 3.46
N ARG A 122 14.73 16.72 4.22
CA ARG A 122 14.77 16.84 5.68
C ARG A 122 13.70 16.02 6.39
N GLY A 123 12.67 15.61 5.70
CA GLY A 123 11.61 14.81 6.28
C GLY A 123 10.65 14.27 5.23
N GLU A 124 9.63 13.57 5.70
CA GLU A 124 8.53 13.03 4.90
C GLU A 124 7.23 13.28 5.67
N ILE A 125 6.19 13.75 5.00
CA ILE A 125 4.87 13.91 5.57
C ILE A 125 3.87 13.01 4.87
N GLN A 126 2.86 12.57 5.62
CA GLN A 126 1.72 11.86 5.08
C GLN A 126 0.50 12.75 5.19
N VAL A 127 -0.13 13.03 4.06
CA VAL A 127 -1.31 13.90 3.96
C VAL A 127 -2.41 13.18 3.20
N ALA A 128 -3.66 13.62 3.37
CA ALA A 128 -4.77 13.11 2.55
C ALA A 128 -4.48 13.32 1.06
N ALA A 129 -4.91 12.39 0.21
CA ALA A 129 -4.65 12.45 -1.23
C ALA A 129 -5.33 13.66 -1.90
N ASP A 130 -6.40 14.17 -1.27
CA ASP A 130 -7.20 15.35 -1.63
C ASP A 130 -6.89 16.57 -0.76
N ALA A 131 -5.83 16.51 0.08
CA ALA A 131 -5.44 17.63 0.93
C ALA A 131 -5.16 18.89 0.10
N ASP A 132 -5.70 20.00 0.55
CA ASP A 132 -5.44 21.29 -0.05
C ASP A 132 -4.00 21.78 0.24
N GLU A 133 -3.56 22.75 -0.52
CA GLU A 133 -2.20 23.28 -0.41
C GLU A 133 -1.92 23.87 0.98
N ALA A 134 -2.92 24.43 1.64
CA ALA A 134 -2.78 25.00 2.98
C ALA A 134 -2.51 23.91 4.03
N SER A 135 -3.27 22.81 3.99
CA SER A 135 -3.09 21.64 4.85
C SER A 135 -1.71 20.98 4.63
N ILE A 136 -1.29 20.85 3.38
CA ILE A 136 0.03 20.31 3.03
C ILE A 136 1.15 21.19 3.60
N LYS A 137 1.06 22.52 3.46
CA LYS A 137 2.03 23.47 4.03
C LYS A 137 2.08 23.40 5.55
N ALA A 138 0.91 23.33 6.20
CA ALA A 138 0.83 23.21 7.66
C ALA A 138 1.47 21.91 8.15
N ALA A 139 1.17 20.78 7.51
CA ALA A 139 1.76 19.48 7.83
C ALA A 139 3.30 19.49 7.65
N ALA A 140 3.80 20.11 6.57
CA ALA A 140 5.25 20.22 6.32
C ALA A 140 5.98 21.02 7.37
N LEU A 141 5.38 22.11 7.87
CA LEU A 141 5.95 22.93 8.95
C LEU A 141 5.82 22.28 10.33
N ALA A 142 4.83 21.43 10.53
CA ALA A 142 4.62 20.69 11.79
C ALA A 142 5.60 19.52 11.95
N GLU A 143 6.19 19.02 10.86
CA GLU A 143 7.14 17.91 10.88
C GLU A 143 8.37 18.24 11.72
N GLU A 144 8.67 17.40 12.72
CA GLU A 144 9.72 17.63 13.72
C GLU A 144 11.10 17.85 13.09
N SER A 145 11.46 17.03 12.11
CA SER A 145 12.73 17.13 11.41
C SER A 145 12.85 18.45 10.64
N VAL A 146 11.75 18.91 10.03
CA VAL A 146 11.70 20.18 9.32
C VAL A 146 11.82 21.35 10.29
N ARG A 147 11.09 21.31 11.40
CA ARG A 147 11.15 22.34 12.46
C ARG A 147 12.55 22.54 13.00
N ARG A 148 13.32 21.48 13.19
CA ARG A 148 14.73 21.59 13.64
C ARG A 148 15.61 22.36 12.67
N PHE A 149 15.33 22.30 11.37
CA PHE A 149 16.12 23.01 10.34
C PHE A 149 15.60 24.41 10.02
N VAL A 150 14.30 24.65 10.19
CA VAL A 150 13.69 25.98 10.04
C VAL A 150 13.97 26.83 11.27
N GLY A 151 13.97 26.21 12.48
CA GLY A 151 14.18 26.94 13.75
C GLY A 151 13.15 28.06 13.93
N ASP A 152 13.61 29.23 14.38
CA ASP A 152 12.78 30.41 14.56
C ASP A 152 12.65 31.27 13.27
N ALA A 153 13.24 30.81 12.15
CA ALA A 153 13.18 31.54 10.89
C ALA A 153 11.77 31.45 10.26
N THR A 154 11.25 32.58 9.84
CA THR A 154 9.99 32.60 9.06
C THR A 154 10.27 32.15 7.63
N PRO A 155 9.57 31.12 7.12
CA PRO A 155 9.75 30.69 5.75
C PRO A 155 9.44 31.80 4.76
N LYS A 156 10.37 32.11 3.86
CA LYS A 156 10.19 33.12 2.80
C LYS A 156 9.20 32.61 1.74
N LYS A 157 9.27 31.32 1.45
CA LYS A 157 8.43 30.69 0.45
C LYS A 157 8.26 29.20 0.73
N ILE A 158 7.06 28.66 0.52
CA ILE A 158 6.78 27.22 0.56
C ILE A 158 6.23 26.83 -0.80
N ILE A 159 6.94 25.96 -1.50
CA ILE A 159 6.59 25.48 -2.83
C ILE A 159 6.07 24.06 -2.70
N VAL A 160 4.81 23.85 -3.06
CA VAL A 160 4.18 22.52 -3.09
C VAL A 160 4.20 22.02 -4.52
N VAL A 161 4.88 20.88 -4.75
CA VAL A 161 4.82 20.15 -6.01
C VAL A 161 3.83 19.00 -5.82
N PRO A 162 2.66 19.04 -6.50
CA PRO A 162 1.59 18.07 -6.27
C PRO A 162 2.10 16.62 -6.38
N ARG A 163 1.76 15.80 -5.39
CA ARG A 163 2.10 14.38 -5.29
C ARG A 163 3.59 14.02 -5.33
N LYS A 164 4.48 14.99 -5.12
CA LYS A 164 5.94 14.77 -5.14
C LYS A 164 6.63 15.24 -3.89
N LEU A 165 6.65 16.55 -3.67
CA LEU A 165 7.42 17.13 -2.56
C LEU A 165 6.89 18.50 -2.15
N VAL A 166 7.31 18.92 -0.96
CA VAL A 166 7.18 20.28 -0.45
C VAL A 166 8.58 20.83 -0.23
N ASN A 167 8.88 22.01 -0.74
CA ASN A 167 10.14 22.70 -0.48
C ASN A 167 9.91 23.97 0.32
N VAL A 168 10.47 24.01 1.52
CA VAL A 168 10.45 25.15 2.43
C VAL A 168 11.74 25.96 2.22
N VAL A 169 11.60 27.22 1.83
CA VAL A 169 12.73 28.14 1.64
C VAL A 169 12.76 29.12 2.81
N VAL A 170 13.83 29.11 3.54
CA VAL A 170 14.10 30.01 4.68
C VAL A 170 15.23 30.97 4.36
#